data_8e4ac10b2e75743a9b0918547d027dac
#
_entry.id   8e4ac10b2e75743a9b0918547d027dac
#
_cell.length_a   1.000
_cell.length_b   1.000
_cell.length_c   1.000
_cell.angle_alpha   90.00
_cell.angle_beta   90.00
_cell.angle_gamma   90.00
#
_symmetry.space_group_name_H-M   'P 1'
#
loop_
_entity.id
_entity.type
_entity.pdbx_description
1 polymer ?
#
loop_
_entity_poly.entity_id
_entity_poly.type
_entity_poly.pdbx_seq_one_letter_code
_entity_poly.pdbx_strand_id
1 'polypeptide(L)'
;MTSTEPAAPTPRRRRGRPGYDQPAILRAAVELFNRKGYDATSVGDLARELGLTKPAIYHHVTSKEQLLGQALDDALDELTAAVTEASRERAGTTAYERLRAMVRRSVEVLVAHQPSVTLLLRVRGNSEVELAALERRRWLDDRLAALVADAVAEGALRDDVPPKLVSRLLFGMVNSLVEWYRADGAYDPATVADAIITIAFDGLARYEP
;
A
#
# COMPACT_ATOMS: atom_id res chain seq x y z
N MET A 1 -9.92 39.83 -64.94
CA MET A 1 -9.30 40.26 -63.66
C MET A 1 -10.21 39.80 -62.55
N THR A 2 -9.97 38.64 -62.02
CA THR A 2 -10.77 38.07 -60.92
C THR A 2 -9.86 38.04 -59.69
N SER A 3 -10.15 38.94 -58.73
CA SER A 3 -9.45 39.02 -57.44
C SER A 3 -9.94 37.92 -56.54
N THR A 4 -9.01 37.00 -56.14
CA THR A 4 -9.22 36.00 -55.15
C THR A 4 -8.85 36.56 -53.77
N GLU A 5 -9.83 36.70 -52.91
CA GLU A 5 -9.69 37.16 -51.51
C GLU A 5 -9.12 36.02 -50.66
N PRO A 6 -8.11 36.23 -49.83
CA PRO A 6 -7.56 35.15 -48.98
C PRO A 6 -8.48 34.86 -47.79
N ALA A 7 -8.82 33.58 -47.59
CA ALA A 7 -9.61 33.08 -46.49
C ALA A 7 -8.94 33.32 -45.12
N ALA A 8 -9.71 33.84 -44.18
CA ALA A 8 -9.27 34.08 -42.80
C ALA A 8 -8.88 32.79 -42.07
N PRO A 9 -7.85 32.75 -41.20
CA PRO A 9 -7.43 31.58 -40.47
C PRO A 9 -8.45 31.17 -39.41
N THR A 10 -8.87 29.93 -39.45
CA THR A 10 -9.78 29.29 -38.48
C THR A 10 -9.12 29.31 -37.07
N PRO A 11 -9.82 29.71 -36.00
CA PRO A 11 -9.27 29.71 -34.67
C PRO A 11 -8.96 28.27 -34.22
N ARG A 12 -7.69 27.99 -33.92
CA ARG A 12 -7.24 26.74 -33.30
C ARG A 12 -7.97 26.57 -31.97
N ARG A 13 -8.87 25.57 -31.91
CA ARG A 13 -9.45 25.06 -30.66
C ARG A 13 -8.32 24.80 -29.67
N ARG A 14 -8.24 25.58 -28.59
CA ARG A 14 -7.39 25.29 -27.44
C ARG A 14 -7.77 23.89 -26.97
N ARG A 15 -6.86 22.94 -27.11
CA ARG A 15 -6.97 21.63 -26.44
C ARG A 15 -7.11 21.93 -24.96
N GLY A 16 -8.27 21.62 -24.38
CA GLY A 16 -8.48 21.68 -22.95
C GLY A 16 -7.38 20.88 -22.25
N ARG A 17 -6.86 21.41 -21.15
CA ARG A 17 -5.98 20.68 -20.23
C ARG A 17 -6.62 19.31 -19.98
N PRO A 18 -5.86 18.18 -19.98
CA PRO A 18 -6.40 16.89 -19.56
C PRO A 18 -7.10 17.11 -18.22
N GLY A 19 -8.41 16.81 -18.16
CA GLY A 19 -9.14 16.87 -16.89
C GLY A 19 -8.49 15.90 -15.91
N TYR A 20 -8.13 16.37 -14.72
CA TYR A 20 -7.71 15.46 -13.65
C TYR A 20 -8.90 14.57 -13.31
N ASP A 21 -8.69 13.26 -13.39
CA ASP A 21 -9.64 12.27 -12.90
C ASP A 21 -9.45 12.02 -11.39
N GLN A 22 -10.41 11.39 -10.77
CA GLN A 22 -10.37 11.08 -9.34
C GLN A 22 -9.11 10.29 -8.93
N PRO A 23 -8.64 9.27 -9.71
CA PRO A 23 -7.37 8.59 -9.42
C PRO A 23 -6.15 9.50 -9.42
N ALA A 24 -6.07 10.50 -10.30
CA ALA A 24 -4.95 11.44 -10.32
C ALA A 24 -4.97 12.37 -9.09
N ILE A 25 -6.15 12.80 -8.66
CA ILE A 25 -6.33 13.57 -7.43
C ILE A 25 -5.92 12.75 -6.21
N LEU A 26 -6.32 11.48 -6.14
CA LEU A 26 -5.95 10.57 -5.06
C LEU A 26 -4.43 10.38 -4.98
N ARG A 27 -3.76 10.08 -6.09
CA ARG A 27 -2.29 9.93 -6.12
C ARG A 27 -1.59 11.19 -5.60
N ALA A 28 -1.97 12.37 -6.09
CA ALA A 28 -1.39 13.64 -5.64
C ALA A 28 -1.67 13.90 -4.14
N ALA A 29 -2.84 13.51 -3.65
CA ALA A 29 -3.16 13.64 -2.23
C ALA A 29 -2.27 12.72 -1.37
N VAL A 30 -2.09 11.46 -1.75
CA VAL A 30 -1.21 10.50 -1.05
C VAL A 30 0.23 11.00 -1.01
N GLU A 31 0.76 11.50 -2.13
CA GLU A 31 2.11 12.07 -2.18
C GLU A 31 2.24 13.29 -1.27
N LEU A 32 1.24 14.17 -1.28
CA LEU A 32 1.23 15.38 -0.46
C LEU A 32 1.12 15.05 1.04
N PHE A 33 0.26 14.08 1.41
CA PHE A 33 0.11 13.59 2.78
C PHE A 33 1.40 12.95 3.29
N ASN A 34 2.09 12.17 2.46
CA ASN A 34 3.37 11.57 2.83
C ASN A 34 4.47 12.62 3.00
N ARG A 35 4.49 13.67 2.16
CA ARG A 35 5.53 14.71 2.17
C ARG A 35 5.34 15.72 3.30
N LYS A 36 4.11 16.18 3.54
CA LYS A 36 3.80 17.27 4.49
C LYS A 36 3.15 16.79 5.79
N GLY A 37 2.63 15.56 5.80
CA GLY A 37 1.74 15.06 6.83
C GLY A 37 0.27 15.33 6.51
N TYR A 38 -0.59 14.39 6.91
CA TYR A 38 -2.04 14.49 6.67
C TYR A 38 -2.64 15.73 7.35
N ASP A 39 -2.38 15.91 8.64
CA ASP A 39 -2.97 17.02 9.42
C ASP A 39 -2.56 18.42 8.90
N ALA A 40 -1.30 18.54 8.46
CA ALA A 40 -0.75 19.79 7.94
C ALA A 40 -1.18 20.08 6.49
N THR A 41 -1.91 19.18 5.82
CA THR A 41 -2.33 19.34 4.43
C THR A 41 -3.79 19.76 4.34
N SER A 42 -4.08 20.78 3.54
CA SER A 42 -5.43 21.23 3.22
C SER A 42 -5.83 20.89 1.77
N VAL A 43 -7.15 20.87 1.50
CA VAL A 43 -7.66 20.78 0.10
C VAL A 43 -7.16 21.95 -0.76
N GLY A 44 -6.85 23.10 -0.14
CA GLY A 44 -6.24 24.22 -0.84
C GLY A 44 -4.79 23.96 -1.27
N ASP A 45 -4.04 23.20 -0.48
CA ASP A 45 -2.68 22.78 -0.85
C ASP A 45 -2.72 21.79 -2.02
N LEU A 46 -3.66 20.83 -1.98
CA LEU A 46 -3.88 19.88 -3.06
C LEU A 46 -4.30 20.59 -4.37
N ALA A 47 -5.20 21.56 -4.28
CA ALA A 47 -5.61 22.36 -5.43
C ALA A 47 -4.42 23.12 -6.05
N ARG A 48 -3.55 23.69 -5.21
CA ARG A 48 -2.32 24.39 -5.65
C ARG A 48 -1.32 23.42 -6.29
N GLU A 49 -1.11 22.25 -5.73
CA GLU A 49 -0.23 21.21 -6.26
C GLU A 49 -0.65 20.78 -7.67
N LEU A 50 -1.96 20.60 -7.88
CA LEU A 50 -2.53 20.18 -9.17
C LEU A 50 -2.78 21.34 -10.15
N GLY A 51 -2.56 22.61 -9.74
CA GLY A 51 -2.91 23.77 -10.56
C GLY A 51 -4.42 23.90 -10.82
N LEU A 52 -5.24 23.43 -9.87
CA LEU A 52 -6.70 23.46 -9.89
C LEU A 52 -7.27 24.50 -8.92
N THR A 53 -8.57 24.74 -9.00
CA THR A 53 -9.30 25.50 -7.99
C THR A 53 -9.87 24.55 -6.92
N LYS A 54 -10.11 25.04 -5.70
CA LYS A 54 -10.77 24.25 -4.65
C LYS A 54 -12.12 23.67 -5.10
N PRO A 55 -13.01 24.44 -5.76
CA PRO A 55 -14.27 23.89 -6.31
C PRO A 55 -14.05 22.72 -7.28
N ALA A 56 -13.00 22.79 -8.12
CA ALA A 56 -12.68 21.70 -9.05
C ALA A 56 -12.29 20.40 -8.32
N ILE A 57 -11.57 20.49 -7.18
CA ILE A 57 -11.29 19.33 -6.34
C ILE A 57 -12.59 18.76 -5.74
N TYR A 58 -13.47 19.63 -5.20
CA TYR A 58 -14.73 19.21 -4.59
C TYR A 58 -15.75 18.60 -5.58
N HIS A 59 -15.56 18.74 -6.89
CA HIS A 59 -16.34 17.98 -7.89
C HIS A 59 -15.98 16.49 -7.92
N HIS A 60 -14.79 16.12 -7.45
CA HIS A 60 -14.30 14.75 -7.48
C HIS A 60 -14.29 14.08 -6.11
N VAL A 61 -14.18 14.86 -5.03
CA VAL A 61 -14.09 14.35 -3.66
C VAL A 61 -14.87 15.23 -2.70
N THR A 62 -15.48 14.62 -1.68
CA THR A 62 -16.31 15.34 -0.71
C THR A 62 -15.50 15.97 0.41
N SER A 63 -14.39 15.34 0.80
CA SER A 63 -13.54 15.81 1.91
C SER A 63 -12.09 15.31 1.80
N LYS A 64 -11.21 15.89 2.63
CA LYS A 64 -9.85 15.41 2.83
C LYS A 64 -9.82 14.01 3.47
N GLU A 65 -10.77 13.74 4.37
CA GLU A 65 -10.93 12.44 5.02
C GLU A 65 -11.32 11.35 4.03
N GLN A 66 -12.18 11.65 3.05
CA GLN A 66 -12.52 10.70 1.99
C GLN A 66 -11.26 10.30 1.20
N LEU A 67 -10.39 11.25 0.87
CA LEU A 67 -9.12 10.96 0.19
C LEU A 67 -8.20 10.08 1.05
N LEU A 68 -8.13 10.35 2.36
CA LEU A 68 -7.38 9.51 3.28
C LEU A 68 -7.95 8.09 3.31
N GLY A 69 -9.26 7.95 3.49
CA GLY A 69 -9.95 6.65 3.51
C GLY A 69 -9.65 5.83 2.25
N GLN A 70 -9.86 6.42 1.07
CA GLN A 70 -9.57 5.76 -0.20
C GLN A 70 -8.10 5.33 -0.32
N ALA A 71 -7.17 6.19 0.10
CA ALA A 71 -5.74 5.88 0.06
C ALA A 71 -5.37 4.69 0.98
N LEU A 72 -6.01 4.59 2.14
CA LEU A 72 -5.76 3.50 3.11
C LEU A 72 -6.47 2.21 2.69
N ASP A 73 -7.67 2.31 2.11
CA ASP A 73 -8.48 1.16 1.70
C ASP A 73 -7.80 0.35 0.60
N ASP A 74 -7.20 1.00 -0.42
CA ASP A 74 -6.54 0.32 -1.53
C ASP A 74 -5.51 -0.73 -1.06
N ALA A 75 -4.63 -0.36 -0.12
CA ALA A 75 -3.64 -1.27 0.43
C ALA A 75 -4.23 -2.28 1.43
N LEU A 76 -5.16 -1.82 2.30
CA LEU A 76 -5.77 -2.67 3.34
C LEU A 76 -6.68 -3.74 2.73
N ASP A 77 -7.37 -3.46 1.64
CA ASP A 77 -8.25 -4.42 0.98
C ASP A 77 -7.44 -5.58 0.37
N GLU A 78 -6.33 -5.28 -0.31
CA GLU A 78 -5.45 -6.32 -0.84
C GLU A 78 -4.78 -7.14 0.27
N LEU A 79 -4.28 -6.52 1.34
CA LEU A 79 -3.73 -7.23 2.49
C LEU A 79 -4.79 -8.09 3.19
N THR A 80 -6.01 -7.57 3.34
CA THR A 80 -7.13 -8.32 3.94
C THR A 80 -7.47 -9.55 3.09
N ALA A 81 -7.52 -9.41 1.77
CA ALA A 81 -7.76 -10.52 0.85
C ALA A 81 -6.65 -11.57 0.95
N ALA A 82 -5.38 -11.15 0.99
CA ALA A 82 -4.23 -12.04 1.11
C ALA A 82 -4.24 -12.82 2.43
N VAL A 83 -4.49 -12.16 3.55
CA VAL A 83 -4.58 -12.80 4.87
C VAL A 83 -5.78 -13.75 4.95
N THR A 84 -6.92 -13.35 4.42
CA THR A 84 -8.12 -14.19 4.39
C THR A 84 -7.87 -15.47 3.61
N GLU A 85 -7.20 -15.35 2.46
CA GLU A 85 -6.86 -16.50 1.63
C GLU A 85 -5.85 -17.42 2.31
N ALA A 86 -4.80 -16.89 2.92
CA ALA A 86 -3.81 -17.66 3.68
C ALA A 86 -4.39 -18.35 4.92
N SER A 87 -5.45 -17.77 5.52
CA SER A 87 -6.14 -18.35 6.68
C SER A 87 -7.07 -19.50 6.33
N ARG A 88 -7.36 -19.74 5.04
CA ARG A 88 -8.19 -20.87 4.62
C ARG A 88 -7.37 -22.14 4.62
N GLU A 89 -7.86 -23.16 5.32
CA GLU A 89 -7.30 -24.49 5.22
C GLU A 89 -7.54 -25.06 3.81
N ARG A 90 -6.48 -25.61 3.24
CA ARG A 90 -6.51 -26.29 1.94
C ARG A 90 -5.93 -27.68 2.09
N ALA A 91 -6.60 -28.67 1.54
CA ALA A 91 -6.09 -30.04 1.53
C ALA A 91 -4.70 -30.07 0.86
N GLY A 92 -3.73 -30.63 1.56
CA GLY A 92 -2.35 -30.77 1.07
C GLY A 92 -1.47 -29.54 1.19
N THR A 93 -1.93 -28.46 1.88
CA THR A 93 -1.12 -27.25 2.11
C THR A 93 -0.99 -26.99 3.62
N THR A 94 0.24 -26.97 4.13
CA THR A 94 0.53 -26.73 5.54
C THR A 94 0.33 -25.26 5.94
N ALA A 95 0.14 -24.97 7.23
CA ALA A 95 0.12 -23.58 7.74
C ALA A 95 1.46 -22.88 7.48
N TYR A 96 2.57 -23.62 7.54
CA TYR A 96 3.89 -23.11 7.21
C TYR A 96 4.00 -22.62 5.76
N GLU A 97 3.50 -23.39 4.79
CA GLU A 97 3.49 -23.01 3.37
C GLU A 97 2.58 -21.78 3.13
N ARG A 98 1.41 -21.75 3.77
CA ARG A 98 0.50 -20.61 3.70
C ARG A 98 1.11 -19.35 4.29
N LEU A 99 1.85 -19.47 5.41
CA LEU A 99 2.56 -18.36 6.03
C LEU A 99 3.66 -17.79 5.12
N ARG A 100 4.46 -18.65 4.48
CA ARG A 100 5.48 -18.23 3.51
C ARG A 100 4.85 -17.50 2.31
N ALA A 101 3.76 -18.06 1.77
CA ALA A 101 3.02 -17.42 0.67
C ALA A 101 2.42 -16.06 1.09
N MET A 102 1.93 -15.95 2.33
CA MET A 102 1.41 -14.71 2.88
C MET A 102 2.50 -13.63 3.01
N VAL A 103 3.70 -13.98 3.49
CA VAL A 103 4.83 -13.05 3.56
C VAL A 103 5.20 -12.54 2.17
N ARG A 104 5.28 -13.44 1.17
CA ARG A 104 5.52 -13.06 -0.22
C ARG A 104 4.47 -12.08 -0.73
N ARG A 105 3.20 -12.41 -0.55
CA ARG A 105 2.11 -11.55 -0.99
C ARG A 105 2.12 -10.18 -0.30
N SER A 106 2.51 -10.13 0.98
CA SER A 106 2.65 -8.86 1.70
C SER A 106 3.73 -7.96 1.10
N VAL A 107 4.86 -8.53 0.64
CA VAL A 107 5.90 -7.77 -0.07
C VAL A 107 5.36 -7.22 -1.39
N GLU A 108 4.67 -8.05 -2.18
CA GLU A 108 4.07 -7.65 -3.46
C GLU A 108 3.07 -6.50 -3.28
N VAL A 109 2.15 -6.62 -2.31
CA VAL A 109 1.16 -5.57 -1.99
C VAL A 109 1.86 -4.29 -1.54
N LEU A 110 2.86 -4.41 -0.65
CA LEU A 110 3.60 -3.24 -0.17
C LEU A 110 4.29 -2.51 -1.32
N VAL A 111 4.94 -3.24 -2.21
CA VAL A 111 5.64 -2.64 -3.36
C VAL A 111 4.66 -2.00 -4.34
N ALA A 112 3.54 -2.67 -4.63
CA ALA A 112 2.49 -2.14 -5.52
C ALA A 112 1.83 -0.87 -4.97
N HIS A 113 1.68 -0.78 -3.65
CA HIS A 113 0.97 0.30 -2.95
C HIS A 113 1.87 1.08 -1.99
N GLN A 114 3.20 1.15 -2.25
CA GLN A 114 4.17 1.74 -1.33
C GLN A 114 3.77 3.11 -0.77
N PRO A 115 3.28 4.09 -1.55
CA PRO A 115 2.86 5.38 -1.00
C PRO A 115 1.68 5.26 -0.02
N SER A 116 0.68 4.43 -0.32
CA SER A 116 -0.49 4.19 0.54
C SER A 116 -0.11 3.43 1.80
N VAL A 117 0.76 2.41 1.70
CA VAL A 117 1.30 1.68 2.87
C VAL A 117 2.14 2.60 3.75
N THR A 118 2.96 3.48 3.16
CA THR A 118 3.73 4.49 3.92
C THR A 118 2.79 5.37 4.74
N LEU A 119 1.69 5.82 4.13
CA LEU A 119 0.68 6.62 4.82
C LEU A 119 0.01 5.80 5.94
N LEU A 120 -0.38 4.55 5.66
CA LEU A 120 -0.98 3.63 6.63
C LEU A 120 -0.10 3.39 7.86
N LEU A 121 1.23 3.30 7.68
CA LEU A 121 2.15 3.11 8.79
C LEU A 121 2.33 4.36 9.67
N ARG A 122 1.91 5.52 9.17
CA ARG A 122 2.00 6.82 9.86
C ARG A 122 0.72 7.26 10.56
N VAL A 123 -0.42 6.58 10.32
CA VAL A 123 -1.68 6.92 11.01
C VAL A 123 -1.56 6.72 12.52
N ARG A 124 -2.17 7.60 13.29
CA ARG A 124 -2.07 7.63 14.76
C ARG A 124 -3.42 7.49 15.47
N GLY A 125 -4.54 7.53 14.74
CA GLY A 125 -5.89 7.44 15.31
C GLY A 125 -6.47 8.80 15.67
N ASN A 126 -6.09 9.86 14.95
CA ASN A 126 -6.59 11.23 15.19
C ASN A 126 -7.98 11.47 14.55
N SER A 127 -8.48 10.55 13.75
CA SER A 127 -9.79 10.63 13.10
C SER A 127 -10.47 9.25 13.08
N GLU A 128 -11.78 9.22 12.82
CA GLU A 128 -12.53 7.97 12.68
C GLU A 128 -11.98 7.08 11.56
N VAL A 129 -11.57 7.69 10.45
CA VAL A 129 -10.94 6.98 9.32
C VAL A 129 -9.62 6.31 9.75
N GLU A 130 -8.79 7.02 10.52
CA GLU A 130 -7.55 6.45 11.03
C GLU A 130 -7.80 5.34 12.06
N LEU A 131 -8.78 5.52 12.94
CA LEU A 131 -9.17 4.49 13.92
C LEU A 131 -9.64 3.22 13.23
N ALA A 132 -10.49 3.33 12.19
CA ALA A 132 -10.94 2.19 11.39
C ALA A 132 -9.76 1.48 10.69
N ALA A 133 -8.80 2.22 10.14
CA ALA A 133 -7.61 1.65 9.53
C ALA A 133 -6.72 0.91 10.55
N LEU A 134 -6.55 1.48 11.76
CA LEU A 134 -5.82 0.84 12.86
C LEU A 134 -6.51 -0.44 13.36
N GLU A 135 -7.83 -0.47 13.38
CA GLU A 135 -8.60 -1.67 13.73
C GLU A 135 -8.40 -2.79 12.70
N ARG A 136 -8.45 -2.45 11.40
CA ARG A 136 -8.15 -3.41 10.33
C ARG A 136 -6.72 -3.94 10.44
N ARG A 137 -5.72 -3.09 10.75
CA ARG A 137 -4.34 -3.53 10.99
C ARG A 137 -4.23 -4.51 12.15
N ARG A 138 -4.92 -4.25 13.27
CA ARG A 138 -4.93 -5.20 14.42
C ARG A 138 -5.52 -6.55 14.01
N TRP A 139 -6.60 -6.52 13.23
CA TRP A 139 -7.19 -7.76 12.71
C TRP A 139 -6.21 -8.54 11.82
N LEU A 140 -5.46 -7.87 10.94
CA LEU A 140 -4.42 -8.49 10.12
C LEU A 140 -3.31 -9.10 11.00
N ASP A 141 -2.83 -8.38 12.01
CA ASP A 141 -1.82 -8.86 12.94
C ASP A 141 -2.28 -10.10 13.73
N ASP A 142 -3.54 -10.11 14.20
CA ASP A 142 -4.10 -11.25 14.94
C ASP A 142 -4.27 -12.48 14.02
N ARG A 143 -4.68 -12.29 12.78
CA ARG A 143 -4.79 -13.40 11.80
C ARG A 143 -3.43 -13.99 11.43
N LEU A 144 -2.42 -13.15 11.25
CA LEU A 144 -1.07 -13.62 11.00
C LEU A 144 -0.51 -14.37 12.22
N ALA A 145 -0.76 -13.87 13.43
CA ALA A 145 -0.34 -14.56 14.65
C ALA A 145 -1.02 -15.93 14.80
N ALA A 146 -2.29 -16.06 14.41
CA ALA A 146 -2.99 -17.34 14.38
C ALA A 146 -2.33 -18.31 13.38
N LEU A 147 -2.01 -17.84 12.17
CA LEU A 147 -1.34 -18.68 11.16
C LEU A 147 0.07 -19.12 11.61
N VAL A 148 0.80 -18.26 12.35
CA VAL A 148 2.06 -18.66 12.99
C VAL A 148 1.82 -19.75 14.05
N ALA A 149 0.76 -19.61 14.88
CA ALA A 149 0.42 -20.61 15.89
C ALA A 149 0.06 -21.96 15.27
N ASP A 150 -0.67 -21.97 14.16
CA ASP A 150 -0.99 -23.18 13.40
C ASP A 150 0.29 -23.86 12.88
N ALA A 151 1.24 -23.12 12.34
CA ALA A 151 2.52 -23.65 11.86
C ALA A 151 3.41 -24.17 13.01
N VAL A 152 3.33 -23.59 14.21
CA VAL A 152 3.95 -24.14 15.43
C VAL A 152 3.29 -25.46 15.83
N ALA A 153 1.94 -25.51 15.82
CA ALA A 153 1.20 -26.73 16.16
C ALA A 153 1.47 -27.89 15.18
N GLU A 154 1.76 -27.58 13.92
CA GLU A 154 2.22 -28.55 12.89
C GLU A 154 3.68 -29.01 13.14
N GLY A 155 4.41 -28.41 14.08
CA GLY A 155 5.83 -28.70 14.33
C GLY A 155 6.78 -28.11 13.30
N ALA A 156 6.30 -27.24 12.42
CA ALA A 156 7.10 -26.64 11.35
C ALA A 156 7.85 -25.37 11.80
N LEU A 157 7.43 -24.74 12.89
CA LEU A 157 8.09 -23.60 13.51
C LEU A 157 8.44 -23.90 14.98
N ARG A 158 9.45 -23.20 15.49
CA ARG A 158 9.86 -23.22 16.91
C ARG A 158 8.73 -22.74 17.81
N ASP A 159 8.60 -23.29 19.01
CA ASP A 159 7.55 -23.00 20.00
C ASP A 159 8.04 -22.13 21.17
N ASP A 160 9.35 -21.86 21.25
CA ASP A 160 9.98 -21.05 22.30
C ASP A 160 9.84 -19.53 22.10
N VAL A 161 9.28 -19.09 20.95
CA VAL A 161 8.98 -17.69 20.65
C VAL A 161 7.48 -17.50 20.46
N PRO A 162 6.84 -16.57 21.24
CA PRO A 162 5.39 -16.36 21.13
C PRO A 162 4.95 -16.02 19.70
N PRO A 163 3.89 -16.64 19.16
CA PRO A 163 3.40 -16.39 17.78
C PRO A 163 3.14 -14.92 17.46
N LYS A 164 2.60 -14.14 18.42
CA LYS A 164 2.41 -12.69 18.26
C LYS A 164 3.73 -11.92 18.08
N LEU A 165 4.82 -12.38 18.68
CA LEU A 165 6.13 -11.77 18.51
C LEU A 165 6.71 -12.13 17.14
N VAL A 166 6.60 -13.39 16.73
CA VAL A 166 7.02 -13.85 15.39
C VAL A 166 6.30 -13.05 14.31
N SER A 167 4.96 -12.91 14.39
CA SER A 167 4.18 -12.15 13.40
C SER A 167 4.62 -10.68 13.31
N ARG A 168 4.87 -10.03 14.46
CA ARG A 168 5.37 -8.65 14.49
C ARG A 168 6.75 -8.48 13.87
N LEU A 169 7.65 -9.44 14.08
CA LEU A 169 8.97 -9.42 13.48
C LEU A 169 8.89 -9.62 11.96
N LEU A 170 8.07 -10.56 11.48
CA LEU A 170 7.83 -10.79 10.06
C LEU A 170 7.26 -9.53 9.38
N PHE A 171 6.19 -8.94 9.93
CA PHE A 171 5.65 -7.69 9.40
C PHE A 171 6.62 -6.52 9.55
N GLY A 172 7.42 -6.48 10.61
CA GLY A 172 8.47 -5.48 10.78
C GLY A 172 9.48 -5.52 9.63
N MET A 173 9.91 -6.72 9.22
CA MET A 173 10.80 -6.89 8.06
C MET A 173 10.16 -6.42 6.77
N VAL A 174 8.90 -6.82 6.49
CA VAL A 174 8.16 -6.38 5.31
C VAL A 174 7.95 -4.87 5.33
N ASN A 175 7.47 -4.31 6.44
CA ASN A 175 7.17 -2.88 6.57
C ASN A 175 8.43 -1.99 6.44
N SER A 176 9.62 -2.51 6.76
CA SER A 176 10.86 -1.76 6.57
C SER A 176 11.11 -1.33 5.12
N LEU A 177 10.50 -2.02 4.16
CA LEU A 177 10.62 -1.72 2.72
C LEU A 177 10.15 -0.30 2.39
N VAL A 178 9.20 0.28 3.12
CA VAL A 178 8.74 1.66 2.86
C VAL A 178 9.86 2.70 2.99
N GLU A 179 10.90 2.39 3.78
CA GLU A 179 12.00 3.32 4.05
C GLU A 179 13.13 3.24 3.00
N TRP A 180 13.40 2.07 2.47
CA TRP A 180 14.59 1.87 1.64
C TRP A 180 14.33 1.27 0.25
N TYR A 181 13.21 0.55 0.03
CA TYR A 181 12.94 -0.05 -1.27
C TYR A 181 12.68 1.02 -2.34
N ARG A 182 13.27 0.80 -3.52
CA ARG A 182 13.08 1.64 -4.70
C ARG A 182 12.72 0.75 -5.90
N ALA A 183 11.64 1.08 -6.59
CA ALA A 183 11.17 0.32 -7.76
C ALA A 183 12.17 0.35 -8.94
N ASP A 184 13.00 1.40 -9.02
CA ASP A 184 14.08 1.56 -10.00
C ASP A 184 15.45 1.11 -9.44
N GLY A 185 15.47 0.46 -8.27
CA GLY A 185 16.66 -0.01 -7.58
C GLY A 185 17.22 -1.32 -8.14
N ALA A 186 18.23 -1.86 -7.45
CA ALA A 186 18.96 -3.06 -7.86
C ALA A 186 18.16 -4.38 -7.67
N TYR A 187 17.10 -4.36 -6.88
CA TYR A 187 16.36 -5.57 -6.49
C TYR A 187 14.90 -5.46 -6.90
N ASP A 188 14.41 -6.44 -7.65
CA ASP A 188 13.00 -6.57 -7.96
C ASP A 188 12.19 -7.11 -6.75
N PRO A 189 10.84 -6.99 -6.77
CA PRO A 189 10.00 -7.41 -5.66
C PRO A 189 10.12 -8.89 -5.31
N ALA A 190 10.34 -9.77 -6.30
CA ALA A 190 10.45 -11.20 -6.09
C ALA A 190 11.76 -11.54 -5.35
N THR A 191 12.87 -10.94 -5.77
CA THR A 191 14.18 -11.07 -5.08
C THR A 191 14.09 -10.63 -3.62
N VAL A 192 13.41 -9.50 -3.35
CA VAL A 192 13.24 -9.01 -1.97
C VAL A 192 12.36 -9.96 -1.15
N ALA A 193 11.27 -10.46 -1.73
CA ALA A 193 10.39 -11.41 -1.06
C ALA A 193 11.13 -12.72 -0.73
N ASP A 194 11.91 -13.25 -1.68
CA ASP A 194 12.71 -14.45 -1.47
C ASP A 194 13.77 -14.26 -0.37
N ALA A 195 14.43 -13.12 -0.36
CA ALA A 195 15.41 -12.79 0.69
C ALA A 195 14.77 -12.71 2.08
N ILE A 196 13.62 -12.02 2.20
CA ILE A 196 12.87 -11.95 3.48
C ILE A 196 12.45 -13.36 3.93
N ILE A 197 11.90 -14.16 3.03
CA ILE A 197 11.47 -15.53 3.33
C ILE A 197 12.66 -16.38 3.77
N THR A 198 13.76 -16.36 3.04
CA THR A 198 14.96 -17.12 3.39
C THR A 198 15.50 -16.70 4.76
N ILE A 199 15.65 -15.40 5.02
CA ILE A 199 16.16 -14.91 6.31
C ILE A 199 15.22 -15.26 7.46
N ALA A 200 13.89 -15.10 7.25
CA ALA A 200 12.92 -15.29 8.31
C ALA A 200 12.67 -16.77 8.66
N PHE A 201 12.72 -17.67 7.69
CA PHE A 201 12.34 -19.08 7.87
C PHE A 201 13.54 -20.03 7.89
N ASP A 202 14.58 -19.72 7.13
CA ASP A 202 15.78 -20.57 7.02
C ASP A 202 16.97 -20.01 7.83
N GLY A 203 16.91 -18.72 8.22
CA GLY A 203 17.95 -18.04 9.00
C GLY A 203 19.11 -17.53 8.15
N LEU A 204 20.14 -16.98 8.83
CA LEU A 204 21.36 -16.44 8.21
C LEU A 204 22.57 -17.40 8.32
N ALA A 205 22.48 -18.41 9.20
CA ALA A 205 23.55 -19.38 9.34
C ALA A 205 23.63 -20.28 8.09
N ARG A 206 24.85 -20.49 7.58
CA ARG A 206 25.07 -21.55 6.60
C ARG A 206 24.80 -22.90 7.27
N TYR A 207 23.82 -23.61 6.78
CA TYR A 207 23.67 -25.02 7.12
C TYR A 207 24.76 -25.76 6.34
N GLU A 208 25.79 -26.24 7.02
CA GLU A 208 26.67 -27.25 6.46
C GLU A 208 25.96 -28.60 6.66
N PRO A 209 25.65 -29.32 5.57
CA PRO A 209 24.97 -30.62 5.67
C PRO A 209 25.86 -31.68 6.27
#